data_69396190780a10956ec107c0b4b199d5
#
_entry.id   69396190780a10956ec107c0b4b199d5
#
_cell.length_a   1.000
_cell.length_b   1.000
_cell.length_c   1.000
_cell.angle_alpha   90.00
_cell.angle_beta   90.00
_cell.angle_gamma   90.00
#
_symmetry.space_group_name_H-M   'P 1'
#
loop_
_entity.id
_entity.type
_entity.pdbx_description
1 polymer ?
#
loop_
_entity_poly.entity_id
_entity_poly.type
_entity_poly.pdbx_seq_one_letter_code
_entity_poly.pdbx_strand_id
1 'polypeptide(L)' 'MESVKITQMRSSSRCIEDQIRTLKALGLRGVRKSVVLKKSPTLDGMIRVVAHLVKVEEVK' A
#
# COMPACT_ATOMS: atom_id res chain seq x y z
N MET A 1 0.20 3.49 19.70
CA MET A 1 -0.64 2.96 18.64
C MET A 1 0.23 2.54 17.46
N GLU A 2 -0.11 1.42 16.86
CA GLU A 2 0.68 0.87 15.79
C GLU A 2 0.37 1.53 14.46
N SER A 3 1.40 1.79 13.70
CA SER A 3 1.29 2.30 12.34
C SER A 3 2.10 1.41 11.42
N VAL A 4 1.79 1.47 10.14
CA VAL A 4 2.55 0.75 9.13
C VAL A 4 3.01 1.71 8.06
N LYS A 5 4.22 1.50 7.59
CA LYS A 5 4.77 2.25 6.47
C LYS A 5 4.67 1.36 5.23
N ILE A 6 4.01 1.87 4.22
CA ILE A 6 3.80 1.13 2.97
C ILE A 6 4.55 1.85 1.87
N THR A 7 5.46 1.15 1.22
CA THR A 7 6.26 1.70 0.12
C THR A 7 5.93 0.95 -1.15
N GLN A 8 5.58 1.68 -2.20
CA GLN A 8 5.33 1.06 -3.50
C GLN A 8 6.66 0.70 -4.14
N MET A 9 6.86 -0.58 -4.38
CA MET A 9 8.11 -1.09 -4.93
C MET A 9 8.05 -1.33 -6.43
N ARG A 10 6.85 -1.49 -6.99
CA ARG A 10 6.67 -1.77 -8.41
C ARG A 10 5.67 -0.81 -9.03
N SER A 11 5.85 -0.57 -10.33
CA SER A 11 4.93 0.29 -11.08
C SER A 11 3.54 -0.33 -11.17
N SER A 12 2.52 0.52 -11.13
CA SER A 12 1.13 0.10 -11.29
C SER A 12 0.74 -0.11 -12.75
N SER A 13 1.65 0.07 -13.71
CA SER A 13 1.33 0.01 -15.13
C SER A 13 0.83 -1.36 -15.59
N ARG A 14 1.15 -2.42 -14.87
CA ARG A 14 0.71 -3.78 -15.19
C ARG A 14 -0.31 -4.32 -14.19
N CYS A 15 -0.88 -3.46 -13.39
CA CYS A 15 -1.84 -3.86 -12.39
C CYS A 15 -3.26 -3.84 -12.96
N ILE A 16 -4.12 -4.71 -12.40
CA ILE A 16 -5.54 -4.64 -12.70
C ILE A 16 -6.14 -3.41 -12.02
N GLU A 17 -7.31 -3.00 -12.48
CA GLU A 17 -7.96 -1.79 -12.01
C GLU A 17 -8.16 -1.78 -10.48
N ASP A 18 -8.55 -2.91 -9.90
CA ASP A 18 -8.75 -3.00 -8.45
C ASP A 18 -7.47 -2.71 -7.69
N GLN A 19 -6.34 -3.19 -8.18
CA GLN A 19 -5.04 -2.92 -7.55
C GLN A 19 -4.67 -1.44 -7.66
N ILE A 20 -4.94 -0.84 -8.81
CA ILE A 20 -4.68 0.59 -9.01
C ILE A 20 -5.52 1.43 -8.06
N ARG A 21 -6.80 1.09 -7.93
CA ARG A 21 -7.69 1.77 -6.99
C ARG A 21 -7.20 1.66 -5.56
N THR A 22 -6.74 0.48 -5.18
CA THR A 22 -6.22 0.24 -3.83
C THR A 22 -4.98 1.08 -3.58
N LEU A 23 -4.06 1.14 -4.53
CA LEU A 23 -2.87 1.98 -4.40
C LEU A 23 -3.24 3.45 -4.25
N LYS A 24 -4.20 3.94 -5.01
CA LYS A 24 -4.68 5.31 -4.90
C LYS A 24 -5.33 5.58 -3.55
N ALA A 25 -6.10 4.63 -3.05
CA ALA A 25 -6.76 4.75 -1.75
C ALA A 25 -5.73 4.79 -0.61
N LEU A 26 -4.61 4.09 -0.78
CA LEU A 26 -3.51 4.13 0.17
C LEU A 26 -2.70 5.42 0.09
N GLY A 27 -2.84 6.17 -0.99
CA GLY A 27 -2.08 7.40 -1.20
C GLY A 27 -0.79 7.19 -1.98
N LEU A 28 -0.58 6.01 -2.53
CA LEU A 28 0.61 5.69 -3.31
C LEU A 28 0.39 6.08 -4.77
N ARG A 29 1.15 7.04 -5.23
CA ARG A 29 0.98 7.58 -6.59
C ARG A 29 2.15 7.31 -7.51
N GLY A 30 3.13 6.56 -7.06
CA GLY A 30 4.29 6.28 -7.88
C GLY A 30 5.21 5.29 -7.21
N VAL A 31 6.10 4.75 -8.02
CA VAL A 31 7.11 3.80 -7.54
C VAL A 31 8.00 4.49 -6.49
N ARG A 32 8.30 3.78 -5.42
CA ARG A 32 9.14 4.24 -4.31
C ARG A 32 8.50 5.33 -3.45
N LYS A 33 7.23 5.66 -3.69
CA LYS A 33 6.49 6.51 -2.77
C LYS A 33 6.08 5.69 -1.55
N SER A 34 6.09 6.32 -0.39
CA SER A 34 5.73 5.67 0.85
C SER A 34 4.72 6.49 1.62
N VAL A 35 3.91 5.79 2.41
CA VAL A 35 2.93 6.43 3.28
C VAL A 35 2.94 5.72 4.62
N VAL A 36 2.60 6.45 5.67
CA VAL A 36 2.43 5.88 7.01
C VAL A 36 0.96 5.99 7.38
N LEU A 37 0.37 4.86 7.68
CA LEU A 37 -1.05 4.78 8.00
C LEU A 37 -1.24 3.98 9.29
N LYS A 38 -2.34 4.26 10.00
CA LYS A 38 -2.69 3.49 11.17
C LYS A 38 -3.11 2.08 10.76
N LYS A 39 -2.63 1.11 11.50
CA LYS A 39 -3.01 -0.27 11.29
C LYS A 39 -4.50 -0.45 11.56
N SER A 40 -5.19 -1.11 10.67
CA SER A 40 -6.61 -1.41 10.83
C SER A 40 -6.99 -2.63 10.01
N PRO A 41 -8.10 -3.32 10.36
CA PRO A 41 -8.56 -4.46 9.54
C PRO A 41 -8.85 -4.07 8.09
N THR A 42 -9.39 -2.88 7.87
CA THR A 42 -9.64 -2.39 6.51
C THR A 42 -8.34 -2.21 5.75
N LEU A 43 -7.34 -1.62 6.41
CA LEU A 43 -6.03 -1.42 5.80
C LEU A 43 -5.37 -2.75 5.46
N ASP A 44 -5.46 -3.74 6.34
CA ASP A 44 -4.91 -5.06 6.09
C ASP A 44 -5.51 -5.69 4.82
N GLY A 45 -6.81 -5.55 4.63
CA GLY A 45 -7.47 -6.04 3.42
C GLY A 45 -6.96 -5.35 2.16
N MET A 46 -6.76 -4.04 2.23
CA MET A 46 -6.22 -3.29 1.11
C MET A 46 -4.79 -3.70 0.79
N ILE A 47 -3.97 -3.89 1.80
CA ILE A 47 -2.58 -4.31 1.63
C ILE A 47 -2.50 -5.67 0.95
N ARG A 48 -3.38 -6.60 1.30
CA ARG A 48 -3.39 -7.94 0.69
C ARG A 48 -3.58 -7.88 -0.82
N VAL A 49 -4.39 -6.97 -1.30
CA VAL A 49 -4.64 -6.81 -2.74
C VAL A 49 -3.37 -6.44 -3.49
N VAL A 50 -2.52 -5.64 -2.88
CA VAL A 50 -1.31 -5.10 -3.51
C VAL A 50 -0.02 -5.56 -2.85
N ALA A 51 -0.07 -6.59 -2.01
CA ALA A 51 1.08 -7.04 -1.24
C ALA A 51 2.30 -7.35 -2.12
N HIS A 52 2.08 -7.84 -3.32
CA HIS A 52 3.15 -8.14 -4.27
C HIS A 52 3.77 -6.90 -4.91
N LEU A 53 3.17 -5.74 -4.69
CA LEU A 53 3.61 -4.47 -5.29
C LEU A 53 4.24 -3.53 -4.26
N VAL A 54 4.02 -3.79 -2.99
CA VAL A 54 4.44 -2.88 -1.92
C VAL A 54 5.22 -3.63 -0.85
N LYS A 55 6.00 -2.87 -0.10
CA LYS A 55 6.67 -3.36 1.08
C LYS A 55 6.01 -2.71 2.29
N VAL A 56 5.66 -3.52 3.27
CA VAL A 56 5.02 -3.05 4.49
C VAL A 56 5.98 -3.20 5.67
N GLU A 57 6.16 -2.12 6.42
CA GLU A 57 7.00 -2.11 7.60
C GLU A 57 6.19 -1.57 8.78
N GLU A 58 6.37 -2.18 9.93
CA GLU A 58 5.75 -1.67 11.14
C GLU A 58 6.54 -0.47 11.66
N VAL A 59 5.80 0.58 12.00
CA VAL A 59 6.35 1.80 12.58
C VAL A 59 5.71 1.99 13.94
N LYS A 60 6.51 2.10 14.95
CA LYS A 60 6.02 2.35 16.31
C LYS A 60 6.05 3.82 16.63
#